data_e94a4ef5cb7a30a5fef1581151974e96
#
_entry.id   e94a4ef5cb7a30a5fef1581151974e96
#
_cell.length_a   1.000
_cell.length_b   1.000
_cell.length_c   1.000
_cell.angle_alpha   90.00
_cell.angle_beta   90.00
_cell.angle_gamma   90.00
#
_symmetry.space_group_name_H-M   'P 1'
#
loop_
_entity.id
_entity.type
_entity.pdbx_description
1 polymer ?
#
loop_
_entity_poly.entity_id
_entity_poly.type
_entity_poly.pdbx_seq_one_letter_code
_entity_poly.pdbx_strand_id
1 'polypeptide(L)'
;MDAAVVQDLFRQAMARDDPVAMRDGLERLLGIADGGGLNADDEYELRAADFVMEMPQSGERIRGREAMRSMQEAFPTPPQSVTVRRVVGAGHVWVLEGELDYGEGPWSVALVIELDNDGLIARETRYYAEKSEPPAWRAAWVEALE
;
A
#
# COMPACT_ATOMS: atom_id res chain seq x y z
N MET A 1 1.67 -10.00 -14.62
CA MET A 1 1.05 -8.66 -14.79
C MET A 1 2.01 -7.76 -15.56
N ASP A 2 1.50 -6.84 -16.31
CA ASP A 2 2.32 -5.88 -17.05
C ASP A 2 2.45 -4.56 -16.26
N ALA A 3 3.65 -4.24 -15.83
CA ALA A 3 3.94 -3.01 -15.09
C ALA A 3 3.55 -1.75 -15.88
N ALA A 4 3.68 -1.78 -17.20
CA ALA A 4 3.29 -0.65 -18.04
C ALA A 4 1.79 -0.34 -17.95
N VAL A 5 0.95 -1.35 -17.82
CA VAL A 5 -0.50 -1.18 -17.64
C VAL A 5 -0.79 -0.47 -16.32
N VAL A 6 -0.13 -0.88 -15.26
CA VAL A 6 -0.30 -0.24 -13.95
C VAL A 6 0.21 1.19 -13.96
N GLN A 7 1.36 1.43 -14.59
CA GLN A 7 1.90 2.79 -14.72
C GLN A 7 0.93 3.71 -15.48
N ASP A 8 0.29 3.21 -16.52
CA ASP A 8 -0.70 3.97 -17.27
C ASP A 8 -1.94 4.29 -16.42
N LEU A 9 -2.37 3.34 -15.58
CA LEU A 9 -3.46 3.58 -14.63
C LEU A 9 -3.08 4.67 -13.60
N PHE A 10 -1.85 4.65 -13.11
CA PHE A 10 -1.37 5.68 -12.20
C PHE A 10 -1.31 7.05 -12.88
N ARG A 11 -0.85 7.11 -14.13
CA ARG A 11 -0.85 8.35 -14.91
C ARG A 11 -2.27 8.88 -15.11
N GLN A 12 -3.22 8.01 -15.43
CA GLN A 12 -4.63 8.38 -15.57
C GLN A 12 -5.19 8.91 -14.25
N ALA A 13 -4.89 8.24 -13.13
CA ALA A 13 -5.33 8.68 -11.82
C ALA A 13 -4.82 10.10 -11.50
N MET A 14 -3.53 10.36 -11.77
CA MET A 14 -2.96 11.69 -11.55
C MET A 14 -3.59 12.76 -12.43
N ALA A 15 -3.77 12.47 -13.71
CA ALA A 15 -4.25 13.45 -14.68
C ALA A 15 -5.72 13.82 -14.49
N ARG A 16 -6.52 12.90 -13.98
CA ARG A 16 -7.98 13.04 -13.89
C ARG A 16 -8.52 13.03 -12.46
N ASP A 17 -7.64 12.96 -11.46
CA ASP A 17 -8.02 12.76 -10.06
C ASP A 17 -9.01 11.58 -9.91
N ASP A 18 -8.63 10.45 -10.53
CA ASP A 18 -9.50 9.29 -10.70
C ASP A 18 -9.15 8.18 -9.68
N PRO A 19 -9.93 8.06 -8.58
CA PRO A 19 -9.65 7.03 -7.57
C PRO A 19 -9.94 5.61 -8.07
N VAL A 20 -10.79 5.45 -9.07
CA VAL A 20 -11.09 4.13 -9.65
C VAL A 20 -9.87 3.60 -10.39
N ALA A 21 -9.21 4.44 -11.19
CA ALA A 21 -7.98 4.08 -11.87
C ALA A 21 -6.86 3.77 -10.87
N MET A 22 -6.72 4.58 -9.82
CA MET A 22 -5.71 4.34 -8.79
C MET A 22 -5.96 3.02 -8.07
N ARG A 23 -7.20 2.76 -7.68
CA ARG A 23 -7.56 1.50 -7.02
C ARG A 23 -7.27 0.29 -7.91
N ASP A 24 -7.64 0.35 -9.19
CA ASP A 24 -7.38 -0.73 -10.13
C ASP A 24 -5.87 -1.00 -10.25
N GLY A 25 -5.07 0.04 -10.39
CA GLY A 25 -3.61 -0.09 -10.45
C GLY A 25 -3.02 -0.71 -9.18
N LEU A 26 -3.46 -0.26 -8.02
CA LEU A 26 -2.97 -0.78 -6.74
C LEU A 26 -3.40 -2.24 -6.50
N GLU A 27 -4.62 -2.60 -6.85
CA GLU A 27 -5.09 -3.97 -6.72
C GLU A 27 -4.30 -4.94 -7.62
N ARG A 28 -3.96 -4.50 -8.82
CA ARG A 28 -3.09 -5.28 -9.72
C ARG A 28 -1.68 -5.42 -9.16
N LEU A 29 -1.11 -4.31 -8.67
CA LEU A 29 0.22 -4.29 -8.08
C LEU A 29 0.33 -5.21 -6.86
N LEU A 30 -0.68 -5.18 -6.00
CA LEU A 30 -0.72 -5.99 -4.79
C LEU A 30 -1.10 -7.46 -5.05
N GLY A 31 -1.42 -7.81 -6.29
CA GLY A 31 -1.77 -9.17 -6.67
C GLY A 31 -3.14 -9.64 -6.19
N ILE A 32 -4.02 -8.73 -5.79
CA ILE A 32 -5.35 -9.07 -5.28
C ILE A 32 -6.19 -9.76 -6.34
N ALA A 33 -6.08 -9.30 -7.59
CA ALA A 33 -6.82 -9.87 -8.72
C ALA A 33 -6.41 -11.32 -9.02
N ASP A 34 -5.19 -11.71 -8.64
CA ASP A 34 -4.63 -13.04 -8.92
C ASP A 34 -4.68 -13.98 -7.70
N GLY A 35 -5.43 -13.61 -6.67
CA GLY A 35 -5.58 -14.46 -5.51
C GLY A 35 -4.69 -14.11 -4.32
N GLY A 36 -4.06 -12.96 -4.35
CA GLY A 36 -3.33 -12.41 -3.23
C GLY A 36 -1.81 -12.47 -3.35
N GLY A 37 -1.15 -11.87 -2.39
CA GLY A 37 0.30 -11.75 -2.35
C GLY A 37 0.81 -10.50 -3.07
N LEU A 38 1.97 -10.04 -2.65
CA LEU A 38 2.65 -8.91 -3.26
C LEU A 38 3.46 -9.38 -4.46
N ASN A 39 3.42 -8.60 -5.54
CA ASN A 39 4.22 -8.86 -6.73
C ASN A 39 5.50 -8.04 -6.67
N ALA A 40 6.57 -8.62 -6.13
CA ALA A 40 7.83 -7.93 -5.87
C ALA A 40 8.51 -7.40 -7.15
N ASP A 41 8.42 -8.14 -8.25
CA ASP A 41 9.04 -7.73 -9.51
C ASP A 41 8.35 -6.50 -10.11
N ASP A 42 7.04 -6.50 -10.13
CA ASP A 42 6.28 -5.36 -10.64
C ASP A 42 6.40 -4.15 -9.71
N GLU A 43 6.41 -4.37 -8.39
CA GLU A 43 6.64 -3.29 -7.43
C GLU A 43 8.01 -2.63 -7.66
N TYR A 44 9.04 -3.43 -7.95
CA TYR A 44 10.36 -2.90 -8.25
C TYR A 44 10.31 -1.99 -9.48
N GLU A 45 9.68 -2.43 -10.57
CA GLU A 45 9.60 -1.65 -11.80
C GLU A 45 8.76 -0.39 -11.66
N LEU A 46 7.74 -0.41 -10.79
CA LEU A 46 6.84 0.71 -10.58
C LEU A 46 7.35 1.72 -9.55
N ARG A 47 8.47 1.45 -8.92
CA ARG A 47 9.12 2.39 -8.00
C ARG A 47 10.22 3.16 -8.72
N ALA A 48 10.31 4.45 -8.41
CA ALA A 48 11.42 5.27 -8.89
C ALA A 48 12.76 4.75 -8.34
N ALA A 49 13.85 4.98 -9.07
CA ALA A 49 15.18 4.51 -8.64
C ALA A 49 15.56 5.06 -7.26
N ASP A 50 15.21 6.30 -6.98
CA ASP A 50 15.45 7.00 -5.71
C ASP A 50 14.28 6.90 -4.73
N PHE A 51 13.44 5.90 -4.89
CA PHE A 51 12.30 5.61 -4.03
C PHE A 51 12.67 5.65 -2.54
N VAL A 52 11.75 6.19 -1.74
CA VAL A 52 11.88 6.20 -0.28
C VAL A 52 10.61 5.64 0.34
N MET A 53 10.76 4.75 1.32
CA MET A 53 9.65 4.27 2.13
C MET A 53 9.93 4.57 3.59
N GLU A 54 8.98 5.17 4.26
CA GLU A 54 9.07 5.49 5.67
C GLU A 54 8.02 4.74 6.49
N MET A 55 8.42 4.32 7.68
CA MET A 55 7.53 3.70 8.68
C MET A 55 7.65 4.50 9.97
N PRO A 56 6.82 5.56 10.15
CA PRO A 56 6.94 6.45 11.30
C PRO A 56 6.76 5.77 12.66
N GLN A 57 5.95 4.72 12.71
CA GLN A 57 5.69 4.02 13.96
C GLN A 57 6.91 3.32 14.55
N SER A 58 7.89 2.96 13.72
CA SER A 58 9.17 2.38 14.18
C SER A 58 10.34 3.36 14.02
N GLY A 59 10.09 4.49 13.32
CA GLY A 59 11.12 5.47 13.05
C GLY A 59 12.11 5.06 11.98
N GLU A 60 11.72 4.14 11.10
CA GLU A 60 12.61 3.58 10.07
C GLU A 60 12.35 4.16 8.70
N ARG A 61 13.38 4.16 7.88
CA ARG A 61 13.33 4.57 6.48
C ARG A 61 14.16 3.64 5.63
N ILE A 62 13.66 3.32 4.44
CA ILE A 62 14.43 2.63 3.42
C ILE A 62 14.64 3.56 2.23
N ARG A 63 15.85 3.58 1.66
CA ARG A 63 16.19 4.43 0.52
C ARG A 63 16.55 3.58 -0.68
N GLY A 64 15.89 3.86 -1.80
CA GLY A 64 16.13 3.23 -3.08
C GLY A 64 15.32 1.97 -3.29
N ARG A 65 14.90 1.75 -4.54
CA ARG A 65 14.12 0.56 -4.89
C ARG A 65 14.91 -0.74 -4.76
N GLU A 66 16.24 -0.66 -4.89
CA GLU A 66 17.11 -1.82 -4.70
C GLU A 66 17.05 -2.34 -3.27
N ALA A 67 17.18 -1.41 -2.29
CA ALA A 67 17.09 -1.76 -0.88
C ALA A 67 15.68 -2.28 -0.54
N MET A 68 14.65 -1.70 -1.12
CA MET A 68 13.28 -2.15 -0.91
C MET A 68 13.08 -3.58 -1.42
N ARG A 69 13.61 -3.89 -2.59
CA ARG A 69 13.57 -5.25 -3.14
C ARG A 69 14.29 -6.25 -2.23
N SER A 70 15.49 -5.88 -1.77
CA SER A 70 16.27 -6.74 -0.87
C SER A 70 15.52 -7.02 0.44
N MET A 71 14.85 -6.01 0.98
CA MET A 71 14.02 -6.17 2.18
C MET A 71 12.84 -7.11 1.93
N GLN A 72 12.16 -6.96 0.79
CA GLN A 72 11.04 -7.84 0.43
C GLN A 72 11.49 -9.30 0.26
N GLU A 73 12.63 -9.51 -0.35
CA GLU A 73 13.20 -10.85 -0.52
C GLU A 73 13.62 -11.49 0.79
N ALA A 74 14.03 -10.68 1.76
CA ALA A 74 14.40 -11.14 3.10
C ALA A 74 13.18 -11.37 4.00
N PHE A 75 12.02 -10.87 3.64
CA PHE A 75 10.80 -11.02 4.44
C PHE A 75 10.34 -12.48 4.42
N PRO A 76 10.21 -13.11 5.61
CA PRO A 76 10.04 -14.57 5.66
C PRO A 76 8.69 -15.08 5.14
N THR A 77 7.66 -14.25 5.25
CA THR A 77 6.30 -14.70 4.92
C THR A 77 5.51 -13.56 4.31
N PRO A 78 5.01 -13.70 3.07
CA PRO A 78 4.11 -12.71 2.49
C PRO A 78 2.75 -12.75 3.19
N PRO A 79 1.95 -11.67 3.12
CA PRO A 79 0.61 -11.70 3.66
C PRO A 79 -0.26 -12.73 2.95
N GLN A 80 -1.11 -13.43 3.69
CA GLN A 80 -2.05 -14.39 3.13
C GLN A 80 -3.20 -13.71 2.39
N SER A 81 -3.58 -12.52 2.86
CA SER A 81 -4.62 -11.74 2.20
C SER A 81 -4.36 -10.26 2.36
N VAL A 82 -4.83 -9.50 1.37
CA VAL A 82 -4.81 -8.04 1.36
C VAL A 82 -6.22 -7.59 0.99
N THR A 83 -6.81 -6.73 1.79
CA THR A 83 -8.12 -6.16 1.53
C THR A 83 -7.99 -4.64 1.42
N VAL A 84 -8.39 -4.09 0.29
CA VAL A 84 -8.43 -2.64 0.10
C VAL A 84 -9.82 -2.13 0.49
N ARG A 85 -9.88 -1.27 1.49
CA ARG A 85 -11.14 -0.65 1.91
C ARG A 85 -11.43 0.59 1.11
N ARG A 86 -10.43 1.45 0.96
CA ARG A 86 -10.62 2.77 0.38
C ARG A 86 -9.35 3.27 -0.26
N VAL A 87 -9.50 3.93 -1.40
CA VAL A 87 -8.44 4.67 -2.06
C VAL A 87 -8.93 6.08 -2.30
N VAL A 88 -8.23 7.08 -1.80
CA VAL A 88 -8.58 8.49 -1.94
C VAL A 88 -7.33 9.31 -2.25
N GLY A 89 -7.49 10.41 -2.93
CA GLY A 89 -6.39 11.31 -3.25
C GLY A 89 -6.69 12.16 -4.46
N ALA A 90 -5.67 12.87 -4.90
CA ALA A 90 -5.69 13.69 -6.10
C ALA A 90 -4.27 13.98 -6.56
N GLY A 91 -4.06 14.13 -7.87
CA GLY A 91 -2.75 14.43 -8.44
C GLY A 91 -1.72 13.39 -8.06
N HIS A 92 -0.64 13.82 -7.40
CA HIS A 92 0.50 12.97 -7.07
C HIS A 92 0.36 12.19 -5.75
N VAL A 93 -0.61 12.55 -4.88
CA VAL A 93 -0.68 11.99 -3.53
C VAL A 93 -1.97 11.21 -3.34
N TRP A 94 -1.80 9.95 -2.96
CA TRP A 94 -2.91 9.01 -2.78
C TRP A 94 -2.77 8.25 -1.47
N VAL A 95 -3.92 7.90 -0.88
CA VAL A 95 -3.98 7.12 0.35
C VAL A 95 -4.76 5.86 0.09
N LEU A 96 -4.17 4.73 0.47
CA LEU A 96 -4.85 3.44 0.50
C LEU A 96 -5.08 3.05 1.96
N GLU A 97 -6.31 2.73 2.31
CA GLU A 97 -6.65 2.10 3.58
C GLU A 97 -7.03 0.65 3.34
N GLY A 98 -6.54 -0.23 4.18
CA GLY A 98 -6.84 -1.63 4.02
C GLY A 98 -6.44 -2.48 5.22
N GLU A 99 -6.45 -3.78 4.99
CA GLU A 99 -6.04 -4.77 5.98
C GLU A 99 -5.10 -5.77 5.33
N LEU A 100 -4.12 -6.21 6.11
CA LEU A 100 -3.24 -7.33 5.78
C LEU A 100 -3.45 -8.43 6.81
N ASP A 101 -3.43 -9.68 6.38
CA ASP A 101 -3.49 -10.82 7.29
C ASP A 101 -2.34 -11.77 6.96
N TYR A 102 -1.49 -12.03 7.96
CA TYR A 102 -0.36 -12.97 7.85
C TYR A 102 -0.68 -14.35 8.43
N GLY A 103 -1.95 -14.60 8.79
CA GLY A 103 -2.39 -15.85 9.38
C GLY A 103 -2.66 -15.79 10.88
N GLU A 104 -2.38 -14.65 11.52
CA GLU A 104 -2.58 -14.43 12.95
C GLU A 104 -3.60 -13.34 13.25
N GLY A 105 -4.42 -13.01 12.27
CA GLY A 105 -5.41 -11.95 12.37
C GLY A 105 -5.03 -10.71 11.58
N PRO A 106 -5.99 -9.82 11.35
CA PRO A 106 -5.77 -8.66 10.48
C PRO A 106 -4.97 -7.55 11.15
N TRP A 107 -4.12 -6.92 10.35
CA TRP A 107 -3.48 -5.66 10.67
C TRP A 107 -4.12 -4.57 9.84
N SER A 108 -4.48 -3.46 10.46
CA SER A 108 -4.94 -2.29 9.72
C SER A 108 -3.74 -1.57 9.12
N VAL A 109 -3.91 -1.11 7.88
CA VAL A 109 -2.85 -0.49 7.10
C VAL A 109 -3.34 0.82 6.50
N ALA A 110 -2.50 1.85 6.56
CA ALA A 110 -2.67 3.06 5.77
C ALA A 110 -1.35 3.32 5.03
N LEU A 111 -1.45 3.45 3.71
CA LEU A 111 -0.32 3.80 2.84
C LEU A 111 -0.56 5.17 2.25
N VAL A 112 0.39 6.07 2.42
CA VAL A 112 0.42 7.33 1.68
C VAL A 112 1.40 7.15 0.55
N ILE A 113 0.93 7.30 -0.68
CA ILE A 113 1.69 7.05 -1.91
C ILE A 113 1.87 8.36 -2.65
N GLU A 114 3.12 8.68 -2.99
CA GLU A 114 3.44 9.85 -3.80
C GLU A 114 4.04 9.39 -5.12
N LEU A 115 3.43 9.83 -6.21
CA LEU A 115 3.87 9.49 -7.57
C LEU A 115 4.73 10.61 -8.14
N ASP A 116 5.70 10.26 -8.98
CA ASP A 116 6.43 11.22 -9.78
C ASP A 116 5.64 11.56 -11.05
N ASN A 117 6.20 12.43 -11.90
CA ASN A 117 5.54 12.86 -13.14
C ASN A 117 5.39 11.74 -14.17
N ASP A 118 6.15 10.67 -14.03
CA ASP A 118 6.09 9.52 -14.94
C ASP A 118 5.11 8.45 -14.48
N GLY A 119 4.46 8.64 -13.32
CA GLY A 119 3.56 7.66 -12.76
C GLY A 119 4.26 6.56 -11.98
N LEU A 120 5.53 6.75 -11.63
CA LEU A 120 6.24 5.83 -10.75
C LEU A 120 6.04 6.23 -9.29
N ILE A 121 6.08 5.25 -8.41
CA ILE A 121 5.99 5.50 -6.98
C ILE A 121 7.32 6.05 -6.49
N ALA A 122 7.33 7.31 -6.09
CA ALA A 122 8.53 7.99 -5.61
C ALA A 122 8.69 7.87 -4.09
N ARG A 123 7.58 7.81 -3.37
CA ARG A 123 7.60 7.75 -1.91
C ARG A 123 6.39 7.01 -1.38
N GLU A 124 6.60 6.25 -0.33
CA GLU A 124 5.52 5.64 0.46
C GLU A 124 5.73 5.95 1.92
N THR A 125 4.65 6.21 2.64
CA THR A 125 4.64 6.24 4.10
C THR A 125 3.65 5.19 4.56
N ARG A 126 4.10 4.27 5.39
CA ARG A 126 3.30 3.12 5.81
C ARG A 126 3.03 3.16 7.30
N TYR A 127 1.76 2.97 7.66
CA TYR A 127 1.31 2.83 9.03
C TYR A 127 0.63 1.48 9.19
N TYR A 128 1.05 0.73 10.21
CA TYR A 128 0.48 -0.57 10.51
C TYR A 128 -0.03 -0.56 11.95
N ALA A 129 -1.24 -1.06 12.15
CA ALA A 129 -1.82 -1.18 13.48
C ALA A 129 -2.36 -2.58 13.70
N GLU A 130 -1.86 -3.22 14.75
CA GLU A 130 -2.36 -4.48 15.22
C GLU A 130 -3.73 -4.28 15.87
N LYS A 131 -4.60 -5.27 15.78
CA LYS A 131 -5.90 -5.23 16.46
C LYS A 131 -5.69 -5.21 17.97
N SER A 132 -6.37 -4.29 18.65
CA SER A 132 -6.29 -4.16 20.10
C SER A 132 -7.66 -4.24 20.74
N GLU A 133 -7.72 -4.65 22.01
CA GLU A 133 -8.95 -4.66 22.78
C GLU A 133 -9.39 -3.22 23.05
N PRO A 134 -10.67 -2.88 22.78
CA PRO A 134 -11.16 -1.53 23.09
C PRO A 134 -11.18 -1.29 24.60
N PRO A 135 -10.70 -0.12 25.06
CA PRO A 135 -10.73 0.21 26.48
C PRO A 135 -12.15 0.41 26.98
N ALA A 136 -12.41 -0.07 28.18
CA ALA A 136 -13.75 -0.06 28.75
C ALA A 136 -14.33 1.34 28.98
N TRP A 137 -13.48 2.36 29.22
CA TRP A 137 -13.95 3.70 29.58
C TRP A 137 -14.81 4.37 28.50
N ARG A 138 -14.67 3.96 27.22
CA ARG A 138 -15.44 4.55 26.12
C ARG A 138 -16.58 3.66 25.60
N ALA A 139 -16.84 2.53 26.26
CA ALA A 139 -17.82 1.54 25.79
C ALA A 139 -19.23 2.10 25.60
N ALA A 140 -19.63 3.10 26.38
CA ALA A 140 -20.96 3.71 26.29
C ALA A 140 -21.20 4.51 25.00
N TRP A 141 -20.13 4.91 24.31
CA TRP A 141 -20.23 5.80 23.14
C TRP A 141 -19.75 5.17 21.84
N VAL A 142 -19.28 3.94 21.87
CA VAL A 142 -18.72 3.28 20.68
C VAL A 142 -19.45 1.98 20.37
N GLU A 143 -19.39 1.59 19.12
CA GLU A 143 -19.90 0.30 18.67
C GLU A 143 -18.85 -0.38 17.79
N ALA A 144 -18.97 -1.68 17.58
CA ALA A 144 -18.04 -2.43 16.73
C ALA A 144 -18.14 -1.98 15.28
N LEU A 145 -17.03 -2.01 14.55
CA LEU A 145 -17.00 -1.67 13.13
C LEU A 145 -17.78 -2.69 12.28
N GLU A 146 -17.89 -3.90 12.70
CA GLU A 146 -18.53 -5.02 12.00
C GLU A 146 -17.73 -6.33 12.15
#